data_3cc45a1c80f10cb8961491acbed5dcd8
#
_entry.id   3cc45a1c80f10cb8961491acbed5dcd8
#
_cell.length_a   1.000
_cell.length_b   1.000
_cell.length_c   1.000
_cell.angle_alpha   90.00
_cell.angle_beta   90.00
_cell.angle_gamma   90.00
#
_symmetry.space_group_name_H-M   'P 1'
#
loop_
_entity.id
_entity.type
_entity.pdbx_description
1 polymer ?
#
loop_
_entity_poly.entity_id
_entity_poly.type
_entity_poly.pdbx_seq_one_letter_code
_entity_poly.pdbx_strand_id
1 'polypeptide(L)'
;FISDDGLERATEHRDGLTLASKVGHGTGNVITFQPCTTFEVERHDRADLEVKWALTRIEHRGSAPDVLLGVDDRRGGTAARYTNSFSCVPVESPVRPVRQRPKPRAYGPETATVVGPGGEEIHVDEHGRIKVQFHWEENPKKDDTSSCWIRVRQNWAGPTWGFQFIPRIGMEVVVEFLAGNPDRPLVDGCVYNGDNGFPYSLPGDKTKSGIKTTSVGGDGSNEIRFEDAAGSEELWMHAQKDMNTVVENDQTLGVGRDRTIEIKRHLHDTIVENKTIDVGGNHTETISGNMELSVTKNQSISVTGDVTETISGKHSQTISKTSKVNVILKSDEIVGAMKTVKVGGLYSEQVGASRSITAVGAMTFTAGLSGKFQCAKSILVKAQKNLNLEADADLALKSGKKMNISAGEDLSIKGEKKGVIELADQIVIKCGDSSLTMKKDGTIELKGKDITIKGSGKINIKASGDLKLAGSKVEQN
;
A
#
# COMPACT_ATOMS: atom_id res chain seq x y z
N PHE A 1 33.44 -8.93 33.78
CA PHE A 1 34.33 -8.79 34.96
C PHE A 1 33.80 -9.69 36.05
N ILE A 2 34.45 -10.80 36.32
CA ILE A 2 34.13 -11.66 37.47
C ILE A 2 34.84 -11.01 38.66
N SER A 3 34.11 -10.49 39.61
CA SER A 3 34.64 -9.74 40.79
C SER A 3 35.62 -10.58 41.62
N ASP A 4 35.44 -11.89 41.65
CA ASP A 4 36.26 -12.82 42.44
C ASP A 4 37.70 -13.00 41.90
N ASP A 5 37.87 -12.99 40.57
CA ASP A 5 39.24 -13.04 39.96
C ASP A 5 40.10 -11.82 40.32
N GLY A 6 39.48 -10.66 40.50
CA GLY A 6 40.17 -9.41 40.87
C GLY A 6 40.73 -9.47 42.29
N LEU A 7 39.97 -10.00 43.22
CA LEU A 7 40.36 -10.13 44.62
C LEU A 7 41.47 -11.19 44.80
N GLU A 8 41.33 -12.34 44.12
CA GLU A 8 42.30 -13.38 44.11
C GLU A 8 43.68 -12.90 43.59
N ARG A 9 43.70 -12.23 42.42
CA ARG A 9 44.92 -11.65 41.83
C ARG A 9 45.52 -10.53 42.70
N ALA A 10 44.73 -9.72 43.35
CA ALA A 10 45.21 -8.72 44.28
C ALA A 10 45.86 -9.34 45.50
N THR A 11 45.26 -10.40 46.01
CA THR A 11 45.81 -11.21 47.12
C THR A 11 47.15 -11.87 46.74
N GLU A 12 47.21 -12.53 45.58
CA GLU A 12 48.44 -13.10 45.05
C GLU A 12 49.58 -12.06 44.89
N HIS A 13 49.21 -10.86 44.37
CA HIS A 13 50.20 -9.79 44.20
C HIS A 13 50.69 -9.23 45.53
N ARG A 14 49.81 -9.03 46.51
CA ARG A 14 50.16 -8.64 47.87
C ARG A 14 51.07 -9.66 48.50
N ASP A 15 50.74 -10.96 48.39
CA ASP A 15 51.51 -12.03 48.97
C ASP A 15 52.92 -12.12 48.36
N GLY A 16 53.04 -11.89 47.04
CA GLY A 16 54.35 -11.81 46.38
C GLY A 16 55.22 -10.64 46.85
N LEU A 17 54.55 -9.42 47.05
CA LEU A 17 55.30 -8.26 47.57
C LEU A 17 55.68 -8.42 49.03
N THR A 18 54.85 -8.99 49.87
CA THR A 18 55.12 -9.19 51.30
C THR A 18 56.14 -10.35 51.56
N LEU A 19 56.29 -11.22 50.57
CA LEU A 19 57.28 -12.32 50.68
C LEU A 19 58.72 -11.79 50.94
N ALA A 20 59.09 -10.69 50.27
CA ALA A 20 60.42 -10.07 50.41
C ALA A 20 60.78 -9.65 51.86
N SER A 21 59.74 -9.33 52.67
CA SER A 21 59.93 -8.95 54.07
C SER A 21 60.21 -10.11 55.02
N LYS A 22 60.04 -11.36 54.58
CA LYS A 22 60.14 -12.58 55.33
C LYS A 22 61.25 -13.51 54.81
N VAL A 23 62.11 -13.03 53.94
CA VAL A 23 63.19 -13.80 53.36
C VAL A 23 64.37 -13.94 54.33
N GLY A 24 64.73 -15.16 54.71
CA GLY A 24 65.97 -15.49 55.39
C GLY A 24 67.07 -15.79 54.39
N HIS A 25 68.30 -15.43 54.76
CA HIS A 25 69.48 -15.78 53.99
C HIS A 25 70.40 -16.59 54.88
N GLY A 26 70.96 -17.65 54.36
CA GLY A 26 71.85 -18.52 55.10
C GLY A 26 72.97 -19.04 54.21
N THR A 27 74.01 -19.51 54.91
CA THR A 27 75.11 -20.27 54.31
C THR A 27 75.26 -21.60 55.01
N GLY A 28 75.65 -22.63 54.27
CA GLY A 28 75.78 -23.98 54.85
C GLY A 28 76.66 -24.89 54.01
N ASN A 29 76.71 -26.13 54.44
CA ASN A 29 77.46 -27.21 53.77
C ASN A 29 76.55 -28.41 53.43
N VAL A 30 75.21 -28.25 53.49
CA VAL A 30 74.27 -29.32 53.23
C VAL A 30 74.13 -29.51 51.70
N ILE A 31 74.70 -30.64 51.22
CA ILE A 31 74.78 -30.94 49.78
C ILE A 31 73.39 -31.23 49.19
N THR A 32 72.47 -31.75 49.98
CA THR A 32 71.13 -32.15 49.57
C THR A 32 70.09 -31.00 49.48
N PHE A 33 70.51 -29.81 49.85
CA PHE A 33 69.59 -28.63 49.73
C PHE A 33 69.25 -28.39 48.30
N GLN A 34 67.94 -28.24 48.04
CA GLN A 34 67.37 -27.96 46.73
C GLN A 34 66.25 -26.92 46.88
N PRO A 35 65.96 -26.07 45.89
CA PRO A 35 64.78 -25.24 45.91
C PRO A 35 63.51 -26.06 46.11
N CYS A 36 62.52 -25.53 46.83
CA CYS A 36 61.29 -26.21 47.23
C CYS A 36 61.40 -27.32 48.22
N THR A 37 62.64 -27.57 48.85
CA THR A 37 62.74 -28.40 50.00
C THR A 37 62.67 -27.62 51.31
N THR A 38 62.33 -28.27 52.41
CA THR A 38 62.15 -27.62 53.70
C THR A 38 63.26 -28.09 54.68
N PHE A 39 63.65 -27.26 55.63
CA PHE A 39 64.55 -27.55 56.72
C PHE A 39 64.08 -26.86 57.99
N GLU A 40 64.53 -27.31 59.16
CA GLU A 40 64.25 -26.70 60.46
C GLU A 40 65.55 -26.20 61.03
N VAL A 41 65.48 -25.03 61.70
CA VAL A 41 66.61 -24.47 62.45
C VAL A 41 66.40 -24.82 63.92
N GLU A 42 67.39 -25.45 64.50
CA GLU A 42 67.39 -25.82 65.91
C GLU A 42 68.52 -25.13 66.65
N ARG A 43 68.32 -24.79 67.94
CA ARG A 43 69.35 -24.22 68.84
C ARG A 43 69.89 -22.87 68.31
N HIS A 44 69.04 -22.03 67.85
CA HIS A 44 69.43 -20.71 67.42
C HIS A 44 69.20 -19.69 68.53
N ASP A 45 70.11 -18.73 68.74
CA ASP A 45 70.04 -17.71 69.78
C ASP A 45 68.71 -16.83 69.67
N ARG A 46 68.10 -16.81 68.53
CA ARG A 46 66.82 -16.14 68.28
C ARG A 46 65.75 -17.22 68.07
N ALA A 47 64.91 -17.42 69.07
CA ALA A 47 63.83 -18.41 69.06
C ALA A 47 62.78 -18.16 67.91
N ASP A 48 62.62 -16.90 67.42
CA ASP A 48 61.75 -16.60 66.32
C ASP A 48 62.26 -17.18 64.97
N LEU A 49 63.50 -17.62 64.88
CA LEU A 49 64.03 -18.27 63.69
C LEU A 49 63.98 -19.83 63.81
N GLU A 50 63.61 -20.36 64.94
CA GLU A 50 63.39 -21.80 65.14
C GLU A 50 62.04 -22.24 64.58
N VAL A 51 61.87 -22.05 63.26
CA VAL A 51 60.66 -22.39 62.48
C VAL A 51 61.09 -23.27 61.32
N LYS A 52 60.11 -23.88 60.69
CA LYS A 52 60.27 -24.61 59.43
C LYS A 52 60.42 -23.68 58.27
N TRP A 53 61.55 -23.78 57.56
CA TRP A 53 61.88 -22.95 56.44
C TRP A 53 61.77 -23.73 55.13
N ALA A 54 61.32 -23.08 54.05
CA ALA A 54 61.32 -23.55 52.65
C ALA A 54 62.40 -22.82 51.87
N LEU A 55 63.24 -23.55 51.15
CA LEU A 55 64.26 -23.00 50.27
C LEU A 55 63.65 -22.47 49.02
N THR A 56 63.91 -21.17 48.72
CA THR A 56 63.40 -20.49 47.49
C THR A 56 64.50 -20.34 46.45
N ARG A 57 65.76 -20.25 46.88
CA ARG A 57 66.96 -20.16 46.03
C ARG A 57 68.15 -20.79 46.72
N ILE A 58 69.03 -21.40 45.95
CA ILE A 58 70.28 -21.91 46.44
C ILE A 58 71.38 -21.74 45.39
N GLU A 59 72.56 -21.41 45.83
CA GLU A 59 73.76 -21.39 45.02
C GLU A 59 74.76 -22.32 45.67
N HIS A 60 75.18 -23.30 44.93
CA HIS A 60 76.19 -24.30 45.36
C HIS A 60 77.55 -23.89 44.85
N ARG A 61 78.54 -23.88 45.74
CA ARG A 61 79.92 -23.64 45.38
C ARG A 61 80.76 -24.84 45.88
N GLY A 62 81.39 -25.47 44.94
CA GLY A 62 82.29 -26.62 45.25
C GLY A 62 83.65 -26.46 44.60
N SER A 63 84.67 -26.94 45.31
CA SER A 63 86.01 -27.07 44.77
C SER A 63 86.37 -28.52 44.77
N ALA A 64 86.77 -29.05 43.65
CA ALA A 64 87.28 -30.45 43.49
C ALA A 64 88.70 -30.42 42.89
N PRO A 65 89.68 -30.01 43.70
CA PRO A 65 91.02 -29.84 43.21
C PRO A 65 91.63 -31.19 42.73
N ASP A 66 91.11 -32.30 43.19
CA ASP A 66 91.62 -33.66 42.84
C ASP A 66 91.19 -34.05 41.38
N VAL A 67 90.30 -33.33 40.73
CA VAL A 67 89.86 -33.58 39.33
C VAL A 67 90.74 -32.84 38.32
N LEU A 68 91.51 -31.84 38.76
CA LEU A 68 92.48 -31.14 37.96
C LEU A 68 93.79 -31.89 37.98
N LEU A 69 93.92 -32.83 37.05
CA LEU A 69 95.08 -33.64 36.85
C LEU A 69 96.35 -32.79 36.77
N GLY A 70 97.30 -32.98 37.79
CA GLY A 70 98.63 -32.60 37.65
C GLY A 70 99.11 -31.35 38.39
N VAL A 71 98.36 -30.78 39.30
CA VAL A 71 98.86 -29.73 40.19
C VAL A 71 99.13 -30.34 41.59
N ASP A 72 100.34 -30.62 41.84
CA ASP A 72 100.86 -31.06 43.18
C ASP A 72 100.84 -29.84 44.13
N ASP A 73 99.71 -29.62 44.81
CA ASP A 73 99.57 -28.52 45.78
C ASP A 73 100.04 -29.11 47.18
N ARG A 74 101.33 -29.08 47.40
CA ARG A 74 101.97 -29.42 48.68
C ARG A 74 101.80 -28.35 49.76
N ARG A 75 100.81 -27.43 49.61
CA ARG A 75 100.48 -26.42 50.62
C ARG A 75 99.19 -26.81 51.31
N GLY A 76 99.33 -27.48 52.45
CA GLY A 76 98.23 -27.95 53.28
C GLY A 76 97.28 -26.87 53.74
N GLY A 77 96.24 -26.67 53.04
CA GLY A 77 95.09 -25.89 53.47
C GLY A 77 93.83 -26.69 53.16
N THR A 78 93.22 -27.29 54.17
CA THR A 78 91.88 -27.90 54.07
C THR A 78 90.84 -26.81 53.89
N ALA A 79 90.83 -26.21 52.75
CA ALA A 79 89.68 -25.34 52.38
C ALA A 79 88.44 -26.20 52.26
N ALA A 80 87.36 -25.75 52.87
CA ALA A 80 86.09 -26.43 52.74
C ALA A 80 85.74 -26.61 51.26
N ARG A 81 85.65 -27.85 50.86
CA ARG A 81 85.45 -28.25 49.45
C ARG A 81 84.07 -27.96 48.95
N TYR A 82 83.13 -27.64 49.86
CA TYR A 82 81.75 -27.34 49.48
C TYR A 82 81.12 -26.33 50.44
N THR A 83 80.43 -25.36 49.89
CA THR A 83 79.57 -24.40 50.60
C THR A 83 78.35 -24.07 49.75
N ASN A 84 77.27 -23.75 50.38
CA ASN A 84 76.11 -23.19 49.70
C ASN A 84 75.67 -21.92 50.38
N SER A 85 75.04 -21.10 49.61
CA SER A 85 74.32 -19.93 50.07
C SER A 85 72.85 -20.00 49.56
N PHE A 86 71.97 -19.76 50.45
CA PHE A 86 70.49 -19.93 50.09
C PHE A 86 69.64 -18.80 50.61
N SER A 87 68.48 -18.67 49.98
CA SER A 87 67.39 -17.88 50.46
C SER A 87 66.25 -18.82 50.86
N CYS A 88 65.57 -18.50 51.93
CA CYS A 88 64.46 -19.28 52.47
C CYS A 88 63.38 -18.41 53.02
N VAL A 89 62.19 -18.95 53.14
CA VAL A 89 61.00 -18.32 53.73
C VAL A 89 60.33 -19.27 54.71
N PRO A 90 59.62 -18.78 55.75
CA PRO A 90 58.87 -19.70 56.63
C PRO A 90 57.85 -20.49 55.75
N VAL A 91 57.69 -21.77 56.03
CA VAL A 91 56.78 -22.67 55.27
C VAL A 91 55.37 -22.19 55.25
N GLU A 92 54.90 -21.49 56.27
CA GLU A 92 53.58 -20.93 56.35
C GLU A 92 53.40 -19.71 55.45
N SER A 93 54.46 -19.12 54.92
CA SER A 93 54.40 -18.00 54.02
C SER A 93 54.06 -18.47 52.60
N PRO A 94 52.96 -17.93 51.94
CA PRO A 94 52.64 -18.33 50.58
C PRO A 94 53.78 -17.90 49.65
N VAL A 95 54.48 -18.86 49.04
CA VAL A 95 55.53 -18.57 48.07
C VAL A 95 54.87 -18.21 46.72
N ARG A 96 54.88 -16.92 46.42
CA ARG A 96 54.44 -16.43 45.13
C ARG A 96 55.61 -15.79 44.37
N PRO A 97 55.96 -16.31 43.19
CA PRO A 97 57.04 -15.70 42.41
C PRO A 97 56.72 -14.26 42.06
N VAL A 98 57.57 -13.31 42.34
CA VAL A 98 57.46 -11.92 41.90
C VAL A 98 57.65 -11.90 40.39
N ARG A 99 56.72 -11.22 39.74
CA ARG A 99 56.80 -11.00 38.27
C ARG A 99 58.05 -10.20 37.93
N GLN A 100 59.01 -10.83 37.36
CA GLN A 100 60.28 -10.21 36.96
C GLN A 100 60.21 -9.45 35.65
N ARG A 101 59.23 -9.78 34.84
CA ARG A 101 59.02 -9.16 33.53
C ARG A 101 57.67 -8.44 33.50
N PRO A 102 57.57 -7.22 32.93
CA PRO A 102 56.31 -6.55 32.71
C PRO A 102 55.41 -7.40 31.78
N LYS A 103 54.11 -7.30 31.97
CA LYS A 103 53.16 -7.95 31.06
C LYS A 103 53.38 -7.42 29.64
N PRO A 104 53.41 -8.27 28.60
CA PRO A 104 53.48 -7.80 27.20
C PRO A 104 52.41 -6.79 26.92
N ARG A 105 52.75 -5.76 26.15
CA ARG A 105 51.82 -4.71 25.73
C ARG A 105 51.83 -4.56 24.20
N ALA A 106 50.64 -4.52 23.62
CA ALA A 106 50.39 -4.00 22.27
C ALA A 106 50.30 -2.47 22.35
N TYR A 107 51.20 -1.76 21.67
CA TYR A 107 51.33 -0.29 21.80
C TYR A 107 50.44 0.51 20.86
N GLY A 108 49.71 -0.13 19.97
CA GLY A 108 48.81 0.52 19.01
C GLY A 108 47.74 -0.41 18.48
N PRO A 109 46.87 0.09 17.59
CA PRO A 109 45.97 -0.76 16.87
C PRO A 109 46.74 -1.63 15.86
N GLU A 110 46.23 -2.84 15.65
CA GLU A 110 46.69 -3.79 14.64
C GLU A 110 45.59 -4.01 13.63
N THR A 111 45.91 -4.42 12.41
CA THR A 111 44.88 -4.90 11.47
C THR A 111 44.84 -6.40 11.43
N ALA A 112 43.66 -6.93 11.12
CA ALA A 112 43.46 -8.36 11.02
C ALA A 112 42.36 -8.66 9.99
N THR A 113 42.37 -9.86 9.43
CA THR A 113 41.33 -10.32 8.52
C THR A 113 40.29 -11.15 9.29
N VAL A 114 39.01 -10.87 9.06
CA VAL A 114 37.91 -11.67 9.63
C VAL A 114 37.92 -13.07 9.05
N VAL A 115 37.80 -14.08 9.89
CA VAL A 115 37.87 -15.50 9.50
C VAL A 115 36.73 -16.31 10.11
N GLY A 116 36.49 -17.48 9.56
CA GLY A 116 35.48 -18.44 10.02
C GLY A 116 35.58 -19.78 9.30
N PRO A 117 34.59 -20.65 9.50
CA PRO A 117 34.53 -21.94 8.82
C PRO A 117 34.45 -21.79 7.30
N GLY A 118 35.00 -22.72 6.56
CA GLY A 118 34.97 -22.74 5.12
C GLY A 118 33.53 -22.80 4.59
N GLY A 119 33.20 -21.92 3.61
CA GLY A 119 31.88 -21.85 2.98
C GLY A 119 30.87 -20.92 3.67
N GLU A 120 31.22 -20.33 4.81
CA GLU A 120 30.43 -19.27 5.45
C GLU A 120 30.90 -17.88 5.03
N GLU A 121 29.95 -16.94 4.92
CA GLU A 121 30.24 -15.52 4.70
C GLU A 121 30.23 -14.71 6.01
N ILE A 122 29.49 -15.16 7.00
CA ILE A 122 29.33 -14.50 8.29
C ILE A 122 29.55 -15.56 9.40
N HIS A 123 30.50 -15.31 10.26
CA HIS A 123 30.76 -16.16 11.43
C HIS A 123 30.71 -15.31 12.69
N VAL A 124 29.68 -15.52 13.51
CA VAL A 124 29.37 -14.70 14.68
C VAL A 124 28.74 -15.56 15.78
N ASP A 125 29.03 -15.24 17.05
CA ASP A 125 28.39 -15.89 18.18
C ASP A 125 27.16 -15.13 18.71
N GLU A 126 26.51 -15.66 19.73
CA GLU A 126 25.31 -15.04 20.37
C GLU A 126 25.56 -13.66 21.00
N HIS A 127 26.83 -13.25 21.16
CA HIS A 127 27.25 -11.96 21.69
C HIS A 127 27.70 -10.97 20.60
N GLY A 128 27.51 -11.31 19.31
CA GLY A 128 27.96 -10.48 18.18
C GLY A 128 29.49 -10.40 18.04
N ARG A 129 30.23 -11.37 18.57
CA ARG A 129 31.69 -11.45 18.48
C ARG A 129 32.10 -12.17 17.21
N ILE A 130 33.27 -11.80 16.68
CA ILE A 130 33.88 -12.41 15.50
C ILE A 130 35.22 -13.01 15.80
N LYS A 131 35.78 -13.75 14.86
CA LYS A 131 37.12 -14.25 14.88
C LYS A 131 37.94 -13.64 13.77
N VAL A 132 39.25 -13.45 14.05
CA VAL A 132 40.16 -12.79 13.12
C VAL A 132 41.47 -13.55 13.00
N GLN A 133 42.16 -13.36 11.89
CA GLN A 133 43.50 -13.76 11.64
C GLN A 133 44.40 -12.53 11.67
N PHE A 134 45.33 -12.45 12.66
CA PHE A 134 46.31 -11.37 12.69
C PHE A 134 47.39 -11.58 11.62
N HIS A 135 47.90 -10.50 11.05
CA HIS A 135 48.89 -10.53 9.97
C HIS A 135 50.29 -10.98 10.47
N TRP A 136 50.58 -10.82 11.75
CA TRP A 136 51.88 -11.20 12.36
C TRP A 136 51.97 -12.68 12.74
N GLU A 137 50.90 -13.43 12.59
CA GLU A 137 50.93 -14.86 12.92
C GLU A 137 51.71 -15.64 11.85
N GLU A 138 52.76 -16.35 12.29
CA GLU A 138 53.69 -17.07 11.41
C GLU A 138 53.03 -18.25 10.68
N ASN A 139 52.06 -18.93 11.32
CA ASN A 139 51.37 -20.09 10.77
C ASN A 139 49.86 -19.85 10.67
N PRO A 140 49.40 -18.94 9.79
CA PRO A 140 48.01 -18.55 9.72
C PRO A 140 47.13 -19.70 9.20
N LYS A 141 46.15 -20.11 9.99
CA LYS A 141 45.16 -21.13 9.59
C LYS A 141 44.05 -20.54 8.75
N LYS A 142 43.69 -19.26 8.94
CA LYS A 142 42.60 -18.53 8.27
C LYS A 142 41.25 -19.22 8.42
N ASP A 143 40.98 -19.82 9.58
CA ASP A 143 39.76 -20.51 9.92
C ASP A 143 39.19 -20.05 11.28
N ASP A 144 38.16 -20.71 11.75
CA ASP A 144 37.49 -20.41 13.03
C ASP A 144 38.34 -20.74 14.27
N THR A 145 39.55 -21.29 14.12
CA THR A 145 40.49 -21.54 15.19
C THR A 145 41.58 -20.46 15.31
N SER A 146 41.62 -19.49 14.42
CA SER A 146 42.68 -18.47 14.34
C SER A 146 42.71 -17.50 15.51
N SER A 147 41.62 -17.25 16.19
CA SER A 147 41.60 -16.38 17.38
C SER A 147 40.52 -16.80 18.38
N CYS A 148 40.55 -16.17 19.55
CA CYS A 148 39.39 -16.14 20.44
C CYS A 148 38.26 -15.34 19.84
N TRP A 149 37.06 -15.41 20.40
CA TRP A 149 35.97 -14.53 20.09
C TRP A 149 36.22 -13.09 20.51
N ILE A 150 36.20 -12.14 19.58
CA ILE A 150 36.54 -10.73 19.79
C ILE A 150 35.27 -9.90 19.62
N ARG A 151 34.98 -9.02 20.57
CA ARG A 151 33.85 -8.09 20.50
C ARG A 151 34.07 -7.04 19.41
N VAL A 152 33.00 -6.66 18.74
CA VAL A 152 33.01 -5.63 17.71
C VAL A 152 32.36 -4.35 18.29
N ARG A 153 33.04 -3.23 18.17
CA ARG A 153 32.49 -1.91 18.49
C ARG A 153 31.37 -1.57 17.52
N GLN A 154 30.27 -1.10 18.08
CA GLN A 154 29.16 -0.52 17.31
C GLN A 154 29.08 0.97 17.61
N ASN A 155 28.63 1.78 16.66
CA ASN A 155 28.50 3.23 16.85
C ASN A 155 27.51 3.60 17.96
N TRP A 156 26.53 2.75 18.23
CA TRP A 156 25.57 2.90 19.30
C TRP A 156 25.11 1.52 19.79
N ALA A 157 25.14 1.29 21.10
CA ALA A 157 24.83 0.00 21.71
C ALA A 157 24.10 0.17 23.04
N GLY A 158 22.83 -0.17 23.06
CA GLY A 158 21.97 -0.17 24.25
C GLY A 158 21.29 -1.53 24.44
N PRO A 159 20.45 -1.69 25.49
CA PRO A 159 19.71 -2.90 25.74
C PRO A 159 18.63 -3.09 24.66
N THR A 160 18.85 -3.98 23.72
CA THR A 160 17.96 -4.34 22.60
C THR A 160 17.77 -3.26 21.51
N TRP A 161 18.59 -2.20 21.49
CA TRP A 161 18.56 -1.16 20.47
C TRP A 161 19.97 -0.67 20.14
N GLY A 162 20.17 -0.11 18.95
CA GLY A 162 21.44 0.43 18.48
C GLY A 162 21.79 0.05 17.06
N PHE A 163 23.06 0.20 16.69
CA PHE A 163 23.62 -0.30 15.43
C PHE A 163 24.05 -1.74 15.57
N GLN A 164 23.86 -2.54 14.52
CA GLN A 164 24.34 -3.90 14.45
C GLN A 164 24.90 -4.18 13.06
N PHE A 165 26.22 -4.01 12.93
CA PHE A 165 26.96 -4.35 11.72
C PHE A 165 28.02 -5.38 12.07
N ILE A 166 27.87 -6.60 11.56
CA ILE A 166 28.80 -7.68 11.78
C ILE A 166 29.79 -7.71 10.62
N PRO A 167 31.11 -7.53 10.88
CA PRO A 167 32.12 -7.71 9.86
C PRO A 167 32.09 -9.14 9.32
N ARG A 168 32.16 -9.28 7.99
CA ARG A 168 32.08 -10.57 7.31
C ARG A 168 33.46 -11.17 7.09
N ILE A 169 33.52 -12.48 6.88
CA ILE A 169 34.74 -13.20 6.53
C ILE A 169 35.41 -12.55 5.29
N GLY A 170 36.70 -12.33 5.39
CA GLY A 170 37.51 -11.64 4.37
C GLY A 170 37.60 -10.12 4.54
N MET A 171 36.77 -9.49 5.37
CA MET A 171 36.91 -8.07 5.67
C MET A 171 38.16 -7.81 6.53
N GLU A 172 38.82 -6.69 6.30
CA GLU A 172 39.90 -6.21 7.16
C GLU A 172 39.32 -5.33 8.27
N VAL A 173 39.75 -5.60 9.48
CA VAL A 173 39.32 -4.91 10.69
C VAL A 173 40.50 -4.33 11.45
N VAL A 174 40.28 -3.23 12.14
CA VAL A 174 41.21 -2.63 13.10
C VAL A 174 40.92 -3.23 14.47
N VAL A 175 41.95 -3.76 15.11
CA VAL A 175 41.87 -4.36 16.46
C VAL A 175 42.68 -3.53 17.43
N GLU A 176 42.04 -3.04 18.47
CA GLU A 176 42.67 -2.42 19.63
C GLU A 176 42.76 -3.36 20.81
N PHE A 177 43.70 -3.08 21.73
CA PHE A 177 43.87 -3.89 22.92
C PHE A 177 43.60 -3.07 24.17
N LEU A 178 42.63 -3.43 24.96
CA LEU A 178 42.20 -2.68 26.14
C LEU A 178 43.34 -2.53 27.14
N ALA A 179 43.76 -1.31 27.43
CA ALA A 179 44.94 -0.98 28.25
C ALA A 179 46.25 -1.57 27.72
N GLY A 180 46.35 -1.84 26.41
CA GLY A 180 47.50 -2.46 25.76
C GLY A 180 47.68 -3.94 26.11
N ASN A 181 46.66 -4.60 26.65
CA ASN A 181 46.72 -5.99 27.01
C ASN A 181 46.40 -6.91 25.82
N PRO A 182 47.35 -7.71 25.28
CA PRO A 182 47.09 -8.60 24.14
C PRO A 182 45.95 -9.62 24.34
N ASP A 183 45.67 -9.98 25.60
CA ASP A 183 44.55 -10.88 25.94
C ASP A 183 43.16 -10.21 25.90
N ARG A 184 43.10 -8.91 25.61
CA ARG A 184 41.84 -8.14 25.62
C ARG A 184 41.63 -7.36 24.32
N PRO A 185 41.57 -8.05 23.18
CA PRO A 185 41.32 -7.43 21.89
C PRO A 185 39.88 -6.90 21.78
N LEU A 186 39.75 -5.85 21.02
CA LEU A 186 38.46 -5.24 20.65
C LEU A 186 38.56 -4.79 19.19
N VAL A 187 37.65 -5.21 18.33
CA VAL A 187 37.54 -4.71 16.96
C VAL A 187 36.92 -3.32 17.02
N ASP A 188 37.65 -2.31 16.52
CA ASP A 188 37.21 -0.89 16.51
C ASP A 188 36.45 -0.49 15.22
N GLY A 189 36.70 -1.17 14.10
CA GLY A 189 36.02 -0.93 12.84
C GLY A 189 36.60 -1.72 11.69
N CYS A 190 36.08 -1.45 10.49
CA CYS A 190 36.54 -2.04 9.23
C CYS A 190 37.31 -1.01 8.40
N VAL A 191 38.25 -1.47 7.57
CA VAL A 191 38.98 -0.64 6.60
C VAL A 191 38.88 -1.24 5.21
N TYR A 192 38.77 -0.39 4.21
CA TYR A 192 38.88 -0.81 2.81
C TYR A 192 40.34 -1.07 2.45
N ASN A 193 40.57 -2.00 1.53
CA ASN A 193 41.90 -2.37 1.06
C ASN A 193 41.90 -2.75 -0.43
N GLY A 194 42.98 -3.36 -0.92
CA GLY A 194 43.07 -3.79 -2.30
C GLY A 194 42.11 -4.88 -2.73
N ASP A 195 41.67 -5.73 -1.80
CA ASP A 195 40.73 -6.83 -2.05
C ASP A 195 39.28 -6.41 -1.79
N ASN A 196 39.08 -5.46 -0.89
CA ASN A 196 37.77 -4.93 -0.50
C ASN A 196 37.70 -3.44 -0.82
N GLY A 197 37.20 -3.10 -2.01
CA GLY A 197 37.08 -1.72 -2.49
C GLY A 197 35.87 -0.98 -1.92
N PHE A 198 35.87 0.34 -2.11
CA PHE A 198 34.75 1.19 -1.74
C PHE A 198 33.48 0.87 -2.54
N PRO A 199 32.27 1.09 -1.99
CA PRO A 199 31.01 0.86 -2.69
C PRO A 199 30.79 1.81 -3.88
N TYR A 200 31.48 2.95 -3.90
CA TYR A 200 31.42 3.95 -4.98
C TYR A 200 32.84 4.18 -5.53
N SER A 201 32.93 4.42 -6.85
CA SER A 201 34.22 4.54 -7.54
C SER A 201 34.95 5.85 -7.19
N LEU A 202 36.05 5.75 -6.49
CA LEU A 202 36.88 6.90 -6.15
C LEU A 202 38.01 7.10 -7.22
N PRO A 203 38.39 8.36 -7.52
CA PRO A 203 37.88 9.62 -6.94
C PRO A 203 36.64 10.21 -7.64
N GLY A 204 36.06 9.53 -8.64
CA GLY A 204 34.94 10.02 -9.43
C GLY A 204 33.68 10.32 -8.62
N ASP A 205 33.31 9.40 -7.75
CA ASP A 205 32.09 9.44 -6.91
C ASP A 205 32.36 9.99 -5.50
N LYS A 206 33.33 10.88 -5.33
CA LYS A 206 33.73 11.42 -4.02
C LYS A 206 32.65 12.19 -3.27
N THR A 207 31.62 12.62 -3.97
CA THR A 207 30.44 13.31 -3.41
C THR A 207 29.37 12.36 -2.91
N LYS A 208 29.49 11.06 -3.19
CA LYS A 208 28.56 10.02 -2.71
C LYS A 208 28.98 9.52 -1.34
N SER A 209 28.00 9.37 -0.48
CA SER A 209 28.12 8.70 0.82
C SER A 209 26.93 7.78 1.05
N GLY A 210 27.09 6.76 1.87
CA GLY A 210 25.94 5.85 2.10
C GLY A 210 26.28 4.58 2.85
N ILE A 211 25.22 3.79 3.06
CA ILE A 211 25.30 2.43 3.61
C ILE A 211 24.82 1.49 2.52
N LYS A 212 25.69 0.57 2.13
CA LYS A 212 25.36 -0.48 1.17
C LYS A 212 25.66 -1.84 1.75
N THR A 213 24.69 -2.72 1.73
CA THR A 213 24.81 -4.12 2.15
C THR A 213 24.88 -5.02 0.93
N THR A 214 25.35 -6.26 1.13
CA THR A 214 25.35 -7.30 0.08
C THR A 214 24.55 -8.48 0.57
N SER A 215 23.76 -9.09 -0.29
CA SER A 215 23.01 -10.31 0.02
C SER A 215 23.95 -11.45 0.33
N VAL A 216 23.66 -12.24 1.34
CA VAL A 216 24.40 -13.48 1.64
C VAL A 216 24.01 -14.52 0.59
N GLY A 217 25.01 -15.14 -0.02
CA GLY A 217 24.80 -16.14 -1.08
C GLY A 217 24.23 -15.58 -2.40
N GLY A 218 24.37 -14.28 -2.67
CA GLY A 218 23.85 -13.66 -3.89
C GLY A 218 24.44 -12.27 -4.18
N ASP A 219 24.14 -11.74 -5.37
CA ASP A 219 24.69 -10.46 -5.84
C ASP A 219 23.80 -9.24 -5.52
N GLY A 220 22.76 -9.41 -4.73
CA GLY A 220 21.82 -8.34 -4.38
C GLY A 220 22.35 -7.38 -3.32
N SER A 221 21.72 -6.19 -3.20
CA SER A 221 22.10 -5.20 -2.18
C SER A 221 20.90 -4.40 -1.67
N ASN A 222 20.96 -3.97 -0.41
CA ASN A 222 20.14 -2.88 0.08
C ASN A 222 21.02 -1.65 0.27
N GLU A 223 20.50 -0.45 -0.03
CA GLU A 223 21.30 0.75 -0.06
C GLU A 223 20.53 1.99 0.41
N ILE A 224 21.17 2.81 1.22
CA ILE A 224 20.79 4.20 1.48
C ILE A 224 22.00 5.04 1.09
N ARG A 225 21.84 5.88 0.06
CA ARG A 225 22.90 6.69 -0.52
C ARG A 225 22.50 8.15 -0.57
N PHE A 226 23.47 9.01 -0.34
CA PHE A 226 23.40 10.44 -0.54
C PHE A 226 24.34 10.82 -1.71
N GLU A 227 23.90 11.69 -2.58
CA GLU A 227 24.71 12.42 -3.53
C GLU A 227 24.66 13.90 -3.15
N ASP A 228 25.82 14.51 -2.90
CA ASP A 228 25.94 15.89 -2.42
C ASP A 228 26.53 16.84 -3.48
N ALA A 229 26.65 16.41 -4.73
CA ALA A 229 27.08 17.28 -5.82
C ALA A 229 26.03 18.36 -6.11
N ALA A 230 26.43 19.64 -6.04
CA ALA A 230 25.52 20.77 -6.22
C ALA A 230 24.74 20.71 -7.54
N GLY A 231 23.42 20.75 -7.47
CA GLY A 231 22.48 20.61 -8.58
C GLY A 231 22.18 19.17 -9.00
N SER A 232 22.72 18.19 -8.27
CA SER A 232 22.46 16.75 -8.47
C SER A 232 22.25 16.01 -7.15
N GLU A 233 21.90 16.77 -6.10
CA GLU A 233 21.67 16.21 -4.77
C GLU A 233 20.57 15.16 -4.79
N GLU A 234 20.84 14.00 -4.20
CA GLU A 234 19.91 12.87 -4.19
C GLU A 234 19.95 12.12 -2.85
N LEU A 235 18.79 11.70 -2.36
CA LEU A 235 18.66 10.62 -1.40
C LEU A 235 18.08 9.41 -2.12
N TRP A 236 18.89 8.37 -2.27
CA TRP A 236 18.50 7.11 -2.88
C TRP A 236 18.27 6.02 -1.84
N MET A 237 17.12 5.37 -1.89
CA MET A 237 16.78 4.20 -1.06
C MET A 237 16.46 3.01 -1.96
N HIS A 238 17.17 1.92 -1.78
CA HIS A 238 17.00 0.69 -2.55
C HIS A 238 16.84 -0.50 -1.63
N ALA A 239 15.78 -1.27 -1.82
CA ALA A 239 15.57 -2.57 -1.20
C ALA A 239 15.66 -3.65 -2.28
N GLN A 240 16.52 -4.64 -2.09
CA GLN A 240 16.70 -5.75 -3.04
C GLN A 240 15.42 -6.54 -3.28
N LYS A 241 14.59 -6.69 -2.28
CA LYS A 241 13.36 -7.50 -2.35
C LYS A 241 12.17 -6.76 -1.77
N ASP A 242 12.06 -6.67 -0.49
CA ASP A 242 10.90 -6.14 0.20
C ASP A 242 11.29 -4.90 1.01
N MET A 243 10.46 -3.86 0.96
CA MET A 243 10.58 -2.67 1.80
C MET A 243 9.34 -2.51 2.64
N ASN A 244 9.48 -2.59 3.96
CA ASN A 244 8.41 -2.40 4.93
C ASN A 244 8.66 -1.13 5.74
N THR A 245 7.66 -0.25 5.77
CA THR A 245 7.69 0.97 6.58
C THR A 245 6.51 0.97 7.53
N VAL A 246 6.77 1.09 8.82
CA VAL A 246 5.74 1.20 9.87
C VAL A 246 5.88 2.55 10.54
N VAL A 247 4.77 3.27 10.64
CA VAL A 247 4.67 4.57 11.32
C VAL A 247 3.57 4.48 12.35
N GLU A 248 3.91 4.57 13.62
CA GLU A 248 2.97 4.35 14.74
C GLU A 248 1.97 5.51 14.92
N ASN A 249 2.24 6.68 14.39
CA ASN A 249 1.36 7.83 14.50
C ASN A 249 1.17 8.49 13.12
N ASP A 250 1.86 9.54 12.80
CA ASP A 250 1.63 10.36 11.63
C ASP A 250 2.77 10.26 10.62
N GLN A 251 2.43 10.21 9.33
CA GLN A 251 3.38 10.34 8.24
C GLN A 251 3.02 11.55 7.37
N THR A 252 3.98 12.45 7.17
CA THR A 252 3.86 13.59 6.26
C THR A 252 4.88 13.47 5.14
N LEU A 253 4.45 13.64 3.90
CA LEU A 253 5.31 13.68 2.72
C LEU A 253 5.10 15.01 1.98
N GLY A 254 6.10 15.88 1.98
CA GLY A 254 6.14 17.10 1.18
C GLY A 254 7.03 16.91 -0.05
N VAL A 255 6.51 17.16 -1.24
CA VAL A 255 7.26 17.12 -2.51
C VAL A 255 7.16 18.46 -3.19
N GLY A 256 8.27 19.16 -3.34
CA GLY A 256 8.30 20.53 -3.87
C GLY A 256 8.00 20.64 -5.36
N ARG A 257 8.12 19.55 -6.13
CA ARG A 257 7.92 19.57 -7.57
C ARG A 257 7.14 18.35 -8.06
N ASP A 258 7.78 17.26 -8.37
CA ASP A 258 7.14 16.11 -9.04
C ASP A 258 7.23 14.86 -8.16
N ARG A 259 6.16 14.08 -8.11
CA ARG A 259 6.14 12.74 -7.51
C ARG A 259 5.66 11.73 -8.53
N THR A 260 6.45 10.68 -8.77
CA THR A 260 6.09 9.53 -9.60
C THR A 260 5.98 8.27 -8.76
N ILE A 261 4.94 7.50 -8.97
CA ILE A 261 4.75 6.18 -8.34
C ILE A 261 4.52 5.16 -9.46
N GLU A 262 5.40 4.18 -9.57
CA GLU A 262 5.28 3.06 -10.50
C GLU A 262 5.09 1.76 -9.72
N ILE A 263 3.98 1.05 -9.97
CA ILE A 263 3.68 -0.23 -9.33
C ILE A 263 3.38 -1.26 -10.41
N LYS A 264 4.24 -2.25 -10.55
CA LYS A 264 4.16 -3.25 -11.63
C LYS A 264 3.07 -4.30 -11.43
N ARG A 265 2.52 -4.46 -10.23
CA ARG A 265 1.51 -5.49 -9.96
C ARG A 265 0.26 -4.93 -9.29
N HIS A 266 0.28 -4.71 -8.01
CA HIS A 266 -0.91 -4.37 -7.22
C HIS A 266 -0.61 -3.21 -6.28
N LEU A 267 -1.48 -2.22 -6.28
CA LEU A 267 -1.58 -1.22 -5.22
C LEU A 267 -2.82 -1.56 -4.39
N HIS A 268 -2.68 -1.61 -3.08
CA HIS A 268 -3.77 -1.79 -2.15
C HIS A 268 -3.71 -0.69 -1.08
N ASP A 269 -4.71 0.21 -1.10
CA ASP A 269 -4.86 1.28 -0.11
C ASP A 269 -6.04 0.96 0.81
N THR A 270 -5.80 0.87 2.11
CA THR A 270 -6.85 0.76 3.11
C THR A 270 -6.85 2.00 3.99
N ILE A 271 -7.94 2.76 3.95
CA ILE A 271 -8.11 3.98 4.74
C ILE A 271 -9.36 3.83 5.60
N VAL A 272 -9.19 3.80 6.90
CA VAL A 272 -10.28 3.52 7.85
C VAL A 272 -11.25 4.68 7.96
N GLU A 273 -10.78 5.92 7.88
CA GLU A 273 -11.64 7.09 8.03
C GLU A 273 -11.81 7.86 6.71
N ASN A 274 -11.05 8.88 6.45
CA ASN A 274 -11.26 9.80 5.35
C ASN A 274 -10.08 9.80 4.37
N LYS A 275 -10.39 9.82 3.08
CA LYS A 275 -9.44 10.11 2.01
C LYS A 275 -9.85 11.41 1.32
N THR A 276 -8.96 12.39 1.29
CA THR A 276 -9.15 13.66 0.57
C THR A 276 -8.11 13.76 -0.55
N ILE A 277 -8.56 14.18 -1.73
CA ILE A 277 -7.68 14.42 -2.88
C ILE A 277 -8.05 15.80 -3.43
N ASP A 278 -7.12 16.76 -3.35
CA ASP A 278 -7.23 18.09 -3.93
C ASP A 278 -6.28 18.21 -5.12
N VAL A 279 -6.83 18.47 -6.30
CA VAL A 279 -6.06 18.61 -7.55
C VAL A 279 -6.28 20.00 -8.12
N GLY A 280 -5.28 20.86 -8.04
CA GLY A 280 -5.36 22.23 -8.57
C GLY A 280 -5.33 22.34 -10.10
N GLY A 281 -4.94 21.29 -10.79
CA GLY A 281 -4.91 21.19 -12.25
C GLY A 281 -5.79 20.05 -12.75
N ASN A 282 -5.33 19.31 -13.72
CA ASN A 282 -6.05 18.19 -14.31
C ASN A 282 -5.88 16.91 -13.51
N HIS A 283 -6.94 16.15 -13.38
CA HIS A 283 -6.92 14.77 -12.93
C HIS A 283 -7.26 13.85 -14.10
N THR A 284 -6.39 12.92 -14.42
CA THR A 284 -6.59 11.92 -15.47
C THR A 284 -6.46 10.52 -14.90
N GLU A 285 -7.45 9.69 -15.13
CA GLU A 285 -7.46 8.28 -14.73
C GLU A 285 -7.74 7.41 -15.95
N THR A 286 -6.90 6.41 -16.20
CA THR A 286 -7.06 5.45 -17.29
C THR A 286 -7.06 4.04 -16.73
N ILE A 287 -8.15 3.31 -16.93
CA ILE A 287 -8.34 1.94 -16.45
C ILE A 287 -8.56 1.03 -17.65
N SER A 288 -7.61 0.16 -17.95
CA SER A 288 -7.73 -0.79 -19.05
C SER A 288 -8.58 -2.02 -18.71
N GLY A 289 -8.85 -2.24 -17.45
CA GLY A 289 -9.71 -3.33 -16.96
C GLY A 289 -11.05 -2.81 -16.44
N ASN A 290 -11.55 -3.43 -15.40
CA ASN A 290 -12.80 -3.05 -14.75
C ASN A 290 -12.59 -2.00 -13.68
N MET A 291 -13.51 -1.04 -13.58
CA MET A 291 -13.66 -0.13 -12.46
C MET A 291 -14.90 -0.48 -11.68
N GLU A 292 -14.80 -0.70 -10.38
CA GLU A 292 -15.93 -0.89 -9.48
C GLU A 292 -15.92 0.20 -8.41
N LEU A 293 -17.05 0.90 -8.27
CA LEU A 293 -17.26 1.91 -7.24
C LEU A 293 -18.46 1.54 -6.39
N SER A 294 -18.25 1.24 -5.12
CA SER A 294 -19.31 0.95 -4.15
C SER A 294 -19.36 2.04 -3.08
N VAL A 295 -20.48 2.75 -2.98
CA VAL A 295 -20.71 3.83 -2.01
C VAL A 295 -21.91 3.49 -1.16
N THR A 296 -21.69 3.18 0.13
CA THR A 296 -22.76 2.76 1.05
C THR A 296 -23.63 3.90 1.55
N LYS A 297 -23.18 5.15 1.49
CA LYS A 297 -23.94 6.33 1.91
C LYS A 297 -24.29 7.20 0.70
N ASN A 298 -23.71 8.36 0.57
CA ASN A 298 -24.05 9.33 -0.44
C ASN A 298 -22.87 9.52 -1.41
N GLN A 299 -23.17 9.62 -2.69
CA GLN A 299 -22.28 10.12 -3.70
C GLN A 299 -22.80 11.48 -4.19
N SER A 300 -21.93 12.49 -4.26
CA SER A 300 -22.23 13.79 -4.83
C SER A 300 -21.20 14.12 -5.90
N ILE A 301 -21.67 14.52 -7.07
CA ILE A 301 -20.82 14.96 -8.18
C ILE A 301 -21.29 16.37 -8.57
N SER A 302 -20.38 17.34 -8.54
CA SER A 302 -20.63 18.72 -8.95
C SER A 302 -19.62 19.12 -10.01
N VAL A 303 -20.10 19.48 -11.19
CA VAL A 303 -19.30 19.90 -12.34
C VAL A 303 -19.82 21.25 -12.83
N THR A 304 -18.95 22.24 -12.85
CA THR A 304 -19.30 23.60 -13.36
C THR A 304 -19.21 23.73 -14.89
N GLY A 305 -18.39 22.88 -15.49
CA GLY A 305 -18.26 22.80 -16.96
C GLY A 305 -19.08 21.66 -17.54
N ASP A 306 -18.62 21.12 -18.64
CA ASP A 306 -19.29 20.05 -19.37
C ASP A 306 -19.01 18.68 -18.79
N VAL A 307 -19.96 17.78 -18.85
CA VAL A 307 -19.81 16.35 -18.59
C VAL A 307 -20.05 15.58 -19.87
N THR A 308 -19.07 14.82 -20.30
CA THR A 308 -19.22 13.93 -21.46
C THR A 308 -19.07 12.48 -21.02
N GLU A 309 -20.07 11.66 -21.29
CA GLU A 309 -20.04 10.22 -21.02
C GLU A 309 -20.24 9.46 -22.33
N THR A 310 -19.34 8.52 -22.63
CA THR A 310 -19.43 7.65 -23.81
C THR A 310 -19.39 6.20 -23.39
N ILE A 311 -20.45 5.45 -23.66
CA ILE A 311 -20.58 4.03 -23.32
C ILE A 311 -20.79 3.23 -24.58
N SER A 312 -19.79 2.47 -25.00
CA SER A 312 -19.90 1.61 -26.20
C SER A 312 -20.69 0.32 -25.95
N GLY A 313 -20.87 -0.05 -24.71
CA GLY A 313 -21.59 -1.26 -24.32
C GLY A 313 -22.96 -0.94 -23.74
N LYS A 314 -23.40 -1.76 -22.81
CA LYS A 314 -24.68 -1.62 -22.12
C LYS A 314 -24.56 -0.62 -20.97
N HIS A 315 -25.42 0.39 -20.94
CA HIS A 315 -25.67 1.21 -19.75
C HIS A 315 -26.92 0.70 -19.01
N SER A 316 -26.79 0.42 -17.72
CA SER A 316 -27.90 -0.01 -16.87
C SER A 316 -27.93 0.81 -15.58
N GLN A 317 -29.04 1.47 -15.32
CA GLN A 317 -29.24 2.26 -14.11
C GLN A 317 -30.49 1.77 -13.37
N THR A 318 -30.37 1.49 -12.09
CA THR A 318 -31.47 1.10 -11.21
C THR A 318 -31.57 2.08 -10.04
N ILE A 319 -32.73 2.72 -9.89
CA ILE A 319 -33.00 3.69 -8.83
C ILE A 319 -34.21 3.22 -8.04
N SER A 320 -34.01 2.77 -6.82
CA SER A 320 -35.06 2.15 -6.00
C SER A 320 -36.05 3.16 -5.39
N LYS A 321 -35.71 4.45 -5.33
CA LYS A 321 -36.56 5.45 -4.72
C LYS A 321 -36.98 6.52 -5.75
N THR A 322 -36.20 7.54 -5.93
CA THR A 322 -36.57 8.71 -6.74
C THR A 322 -35.42 9.09 -7.68
N SER A 323 -35.73 9.28 -8.95
CA SER A 323 -34.85 9.93 -9.92
C SER A 323 -35.44 11.29 -10.27
N LYS A 324 -34.63 12.34 -10.21
CA LYS A 324 -35.02 13.69 -10.67
C LYS A 324 -33.94 14.20 -11.62
N VAL A 325 -34.37 14.56 -12.81
CA VAL A 325 -33.53 15.24 -13.82
C VAL A 325 -34.12 16.63 -14.07
N ASN A 326 -33.30 17.65 -13.86
CA ASN A 326 -33.66 19.04 -14.13
C ASN A 326 -32.72 19.62 -15.19
N VAL A 327 -33.27 19.93 -16.38
CA VAL A 327 -32.51 20.52 -17.49
C VAL A 327 -33.16 21.87 -17.83
N ILE A 328 -32.38 22.96 -17.69
CA ILE A 328 -32.91 24.32 -17.80
C ILE A 328 -33.13 24.74 -19.28
N LEU A 329 -32.22 24.36 -20.16
CA LEU A 329 -32.24 24.83 -21.55
C LEU A 329 -32.74 23.76 -22.53
N LYS A 330 -32.02 22.68 -22.70
CA LYS A 330 -32.31 21.67 -23.73
C LYS A 330 -31.95 20.28 -23.28
N SER A 331 -32.82 19.33 -23.52
CA SER A 331 -32.54 17.89 -23.38
C SER A 331 -32.88 17.20 -24.70
N ASP A 332 -31.91 16.56 -25.30
CA ASP A 332 -32.09 15.73 -26.49
C ASP A 332 -31.91 14.25 -26.11
N GLU A 333 -32.78 13.41 -26.63
CA GLU A 333 -32.67 11.96 -26.52
C GLU A 333 -32.85 11.36 -27.91
N ILE A 334 -31.80 10.68 -28.40
CA ILE A 334 -31.79 10.01 -29.69
C ILE A 334 -31.64 8.53 -29.46
N VAL A 335 -32.61 7.73 -29.87
CA VAL A 335 -32.62 6.28 -29.77
C VAL A 335 -32.69 5.67 -31.15
N GLY A 336 -31.64 5.02 -31.60
CA GLY A 336 -31.52 4.50 -32.97
C GLY A 336 -32.46 3.35 -33.32
N ALA A 337 -32.94 2.58 -32.33
CA ALA A 337 -33.79 1.42 -32.58
C ALA A 337 -35.11 1.48 -31.81
N MET A 338 -35.13 1.22 -30.52
CA MET A 338 -36.35 1.09 -29.74
C MET A 338 -36.23 1.80 -28.39
N LYS A 339 -37.24 2.63 -28.06
CA LYS A 339 -37.43 3.17 -26.71
C LYS A 339 -38.71 2.61 -26.11
N THR A 340 -38.63 2.02 -24.92
CA THR A 340 -39.77 1.55 -24.16
C THR A 340 -39.85 2.28 -22.82
N VAL A 341 -40.98 2.85 -22.50
CA VAL A 341 -41.30 3.46 -21.21
C VAL A 341 -42.42 2.66 -20.56
N LYS A 342 -42.15 2.02 -19.39
CA LYS A 342 -43.16 1.32 -18.61
C LYS A 342 -43.32 2.01 -17.27
N VAL A 343 -44.53 2.42 -16.95
CA VAL A 343 -44.86 3.11 -15.70
C VAL A 343 -45.98 2.33 -15.02
N GLY A 344 -45.73 1.78 -13.85
CA GLY A 344 -46.70 0.99 -13.08
C GLY A 344 -47.79 1.85 -12.40
N GLY A 345 -47.60 3.17 -12.32
CA GLY A 345 -48.54 4.09 -11.72
C GLY A 345 -48.91 5.21 -12.68
N LEU A 346 -48.79 6.46 -12.28
CA LEU A 346 -49.11 7.62 -13.08
C LEU A 346 -47.93 8.05 -13.95
N TYR A 347 -48.13 8.17 -15.25
CA TYR A 347 -47.25 8.89 -16.16
C TYR A 347 -47.87 10.25 -16.46
N SER A 348 -47.22 11.33 -16.14
CA SER A 348 -47.65 12.68 -16.43
C SER A 348 -46.56 13.44 -17.20
N GLU A 349 -46.97 14.09 -18.29
CA GLU A 349 -46.10 14.97 -19.07
C GLU A 349 -46.76 16.32 -19.19
N GLN A 350 -46.08 17.38 -18.81
CA GLN A 350 -46.54 18.75 -18.90
C GLN A 350 -45.59 19.56 -19.79
N VAL A 351 -46.11 20.16 -20.84
CA VAL A 351 -45.33 20.94 -21.78
C VAL A 351 -45.92 22.36 -21.83
N GLY A 352 -45.11 23.36 -21.50
CA GLY A 352 -45.58 24.77 -21.39
C GLY A 352 -45.83 25.46 -22.74
N ALA A 353 -45.22 25.01 -23.82
CA ALA A 353 -45.39 25.66 -25.14
C ALA A 353 -45.98 24.70 -26.18
N SER A 354 -45.20 23.80 -26.72
CA SER A 354 -45.67 22.88 -27.77
C SER A 354 -45.04 21.49 -27.64
N ARG A 355 -45.79 20.47 -28.00
CA ARG A 355 -45.34 19.11 -28.15
C ARG A 355 -45.60 18.63 -29.57
N SER A 356 -44.60 18.14 -30.23
CA SER A 356 -44.71 17.48 -31.53
C SER A 356 -44.36 15.98 -31.37
N ILE A 357 -45.19 15.12 -31.96
CA ILE A 357 -44.92 13.69 -32.05
C ILE A 357 -45.04 13.34 -33.53
N THR A 358 -43.97 12.88 -34.13
CA THR A 358 -43.93 12.46 -35.54
C THR A 358 -43.51 11.00 -35.62
N ALA A 359 -44.23 10.18 -36.33
CA ALA A 359 -43.90 8.82 -36.64
C ALA A 359 -43.95 8.61 -38.17
N VAL A 360 -42.89 8.01 -38.72
CA VAL A 360 -42.86 7.67 -40.16
C VAL A 360 -43.71 6.42 -40.43
N GLY A 361 -43.83 5.54 -39.44
CA GLY A 361 -44.69 4.36 -39.50
C GLY A 361 -46.01 4.54 -38.76
N ALA A 362 -46.44 3.53 -38.05
CA ALA A 362 -47.70 3.56 -37.28
C ALA A 362 -47.52 4.22 -35.90
N MET A 363 -48.52 4.95 -35.48
CA MET A 363 -48.65 5.45 -34.11
C MET A 363 -49.92 4.86 -33.48
N THR A 364 -49.78 4.16 -32.37
CA THR A 364 -50.90 3.53 -31.68
C THR A 364 -51.06 4.10 -30.28
N PHE A 365 -52.25 4.50 -29.93
CA PHE A 365 -52.61 4.88 -28.55
C PHE A 365 -53.65 3.88 -28.04
N THR A 366 -53.32 3.11 -27.03
CA THR A 366 -54.22 2.15 -26.41
C THR A 366 -54.41 2.47 -24.96
N ALA A 367 -55.62 2.61 -24.49
CA ALA A 367 -55.97 2.81 -23.08
C ALA A 367 -56.91 1.69 -22.63
N GLY A 368 -56.60 0.98 -21.53
CA GLY A 368 -57.38 -0.16 -21.08
C GLY A 368 -58.74 0.20 -20.46
N LEU A 369 -58.89 1.44 -19.98
CA LEU A 369 -60.14 1.89 -19.36
C LEU A 369 -60.70 3.15 -20.05
N SER A 370 -59.95 4.22 -20.13
CA SER A 370 -60.39 5.43 -20.80
C SER A 370 -59.24 6.25 -21.35
N GLY A 371 -59.45 6.85 -22.53
CA GLY A 371 -58.55 7.83 -23.13
C GLY A 371 -59.23 9.15 -23.29
N LYS A 372 -58.61 10.27 -22.96
CA LYS A 372 -59.16 11.62 -23.13
C LYS A 372 -58.17 12.53 -23.87
N PHE A 373 -58.60 13.13 -24.97
CA PHE A 373 -57.93 14.19 -25.67
C PHE A 373 -58.68 15.50 -25.45
N GLN A 374 -58.08 16.48 -24.78
CA GLN A 374 -58.70 17.75 -24.47
C GLN A 374 -57.75 18.89 -24.84
N CYS A 375 -58.32 19.92 -25.50
CA CYS A 375 -57.63 21.13 -25.89
C CYS A 375 -58.47 22.33 -25.58
N ALA A 376 -57.87 23.45 -25.15
CA ALA A 376 -58.61 24.68 -24.85
C ALA A 376 -59.06 25.43 -26.08
N LYS A 377 -58.37 25.30 -27.22
CA LYS A 377 -58.74 26.04 -28.47
C LYS A 377 -59.18 25.10 -29.57
N SER A 378 -58.34 24.28 -30.11
CA SER A 378 -58.69 23.43 -31.27
C SER A 378 -57.93 22.12 -31.30
N ILE A 379 -58.58 21.05 -31.73
CA ILE A 379 -57.95 19.76 -32.07
C ILE A 379 -58.15 19.61 -33.60
N LEU A 380 -57.05 19.45 -34.33
CA LEU A 380 -57.08 19.13 -35.76
C LEU A 380 -56.63 17.66 -35.91
N VAL A 381 -57.50 16.81 -36.43
CA VAL A 381 -57.21 15.47 -36.85
C VAL A 381 -57.26 15.41 -38.36
N LYS A 382 -56.16 15.09 -39.01
CA LYS A 382 -56.07 15.03 -40.48
C LYS A 382 -55.40 13.73 -40.90
N ALA A 383 -56.02 13.00 -41.80
CA ALA A 383 -55.43 11.83 -42.46
C ALA A 383 -55.36 12.08 -43.95
N GLN A 384 -54.26 11.62 -44.60
CA GLN A 384 -54.13 11.76 -46.06
C GLN A 384 -55.00 10.78 -46.84
N LYS A 385 -55.28 9.63 -46.23
CA LYS A 385 -56.16 8.65 -46.89
C LYS A 385 -57.42 8.39 -46.10
N ASN A 386 -57.38 7.67 -45.01
CA ASN A 386 -58.55 7.27 -44.24
C ASN A 386 -58.45 7.72 -42.78
N LEU A 387 -59.52 8.20 -42.24
CA LEU A 387 -59.73 8.44 -40.81
C LEU A 387 -60.92 7.58 -40.38
N ASN A 388 -60.69 6.54 -39.61
CA ASN A 388 -61.71 5.68 -39.05
C ASN A 388 -61.94 6.05 -37.58
N LEU A 389 -63.15 6.21 -37.18
CA LEU A 389 -63.61 6.39 -35.82
C LEU A 389 -64.63 5.26 -35.54
N GLU A 390 -64.28 4.36 -34.66
CA GLU A 390 -65.08 3.18 -34.36
C GLU A 390 -65.26 3.06 -32.84
N ALA A 391 -66.45 2.67 -32.44
CA ALA A 391 -66.79 2.39 -31.07
C ALA A 391 -67.72 1.16 -31.01
N ASP A 392 -67.43 0.16 -30.18
CA ASP A 392 -68.29 -1.02 -30.04
C ASP A 392 -69.61 -0.72 -29.37
N ALA A 393 -69.76 0.38 -28.63
CA ALA A 393 -70.96 0.79 -28.01
C ALA A 393 -71.51 2.15 -28.60
N ASP A 394 -71.06 3.22 -28.01
CA ASP A 394 -71.59 4.54 -28.42
C ASP A 394 -70.48 5.47 -28.93
N LEU A 395 -70.71 6.07 -30.13
CA LEU A 395 -69.91 7.18 -30.63
C LEU A 395 -70.71 8.49 -30.54
N ALA A 396 -70.33 9.38 -29.65
CA ALA A 396 -70.96 10.65 -29.45
C ALA A 396 -70.10 11.79 -30.02
N LEU A 397 -70.63 12.59 -30.97
CA LEU A 397 -70.01 13.80 -31.48
C LEU A 397 -70.87 15.00 -31.03
N LYS A 398 -70.31 15.86 -30.20
CA LYS A 398 -71.05 17.02 -29.68
C LYS A 398 -70.30 18.33 -29.93
N SER A 399 -70.97 19.32 -30.45
CA SER A 399 -70.49 20.68 -30.64
C SER A 399 -71.41 21.68 -29.94
N GLY A 400 -70.87 22.64 -29.19
CA GLY A 400 -71.62 23.63 -28.48
C GLY A 400 -72.20 24.74 -29.42
N LYS A 401 -71.64 24.86 -30.61
CA LYS A 401 -72.11 25.87 -31.56
C LYS A 401 -72.47 25.29 -32.94
N LYS A 402 -71.50 24.82 -33.68
CA LYS A 402 -71.69 24.34 -35.05
C LYS A 402 -70.93 23.07 -35.30
N MET A 403 -71.49 22.08 -35.90
CA MET A 403 -70.85 20.88 -36.42
C MET A 403 -71.01 20.90 -37.95
N ASN A 404 -69.87 20.83 -38.65
CA ASN A 404 -69.86 20.67 -40.11
C ASN A 404 -69.39 19.28 -40.46
N ILE A 405 -70.09 18.54 -41.24
CA ILE A 405 -69.73 17.31 -41.88
C ILE A 405 -69.77 17.54 -43.38
N SER A 406 -68.67 17.40 -44.08
CA SER A 406 -68.62 17.55 -45.53
C SER A 406 -67.74 16.46 -46.14
N ALA A 407 -68.17 15.89 -47.26
CA ALA A 407 -67.45 15.00 -48.09
C ALA A 407 -67.21 15.61 -49.47
N GLY A 408 -66.00 15.37 -50.06
CA GLY A 408 -65.74 15.87 -51.45
C GLY A 408 -66.46 15.09 -52.49
N GLU A 409 -66.83 13.87 -52.20
CA GLU A 409 -67.57 13.00 -53.06
C GLU A 409 -68.85 12.53 -52.36
N ASP A 410 -68.87 11.33 -51.78
CA ASP A 410 -70.10 10.80 -51.21
C ASP A 410 -70.11 10.91 -49.66
N LEU A 411 -71.22 11.27 -49.09
CA LEU A 411 -71.54 11.21 -47.68
C LEU A 411 -72.59 10.11 -47.45
N SER A 412 -72.22 9.05 -46.79
CA SER A 412 -73.12 7.96 -46.37
C SER A 412 -73.35 7.98 -44.86
N ILE A 413 -74.62 8.07 -44.47
CA ILE A 413 -75.01 7.91 -43.05
C ILE A 413 -75.99 6.73 -43.02
N LYS A 414 -75.62 5.65 -42.37
CA LYS A 414 -76.31 4.36 -42.33
C LYS A 414 -76.56 3.91 -40.91
N GLY A 415 -77.75 3.55 -40.59
CA GLY A 415 -78.11 2.94 -39.30
C GLY A 415 -78.93 1.70 -39.55
N GLU A 416 -78.62 0.61 -38.84
CA GLU A 416 -79.36 -0.69 -39.00
C GLU A 416 -80.75 -0.68 -38.40
N LYS A 417 -80.98 0.12 -37.35
CA LYS A 417 -82.27 0.13 -36.63
C LYS A 417 -83.04 1.45 -36.81
N LYS A 418 -82.56 2.53 -36.25
CA LYS A 418 -83.26 3.81 -36.22
C LYS A 418 -82.29 4.97 -36.41
N GLY A 419 -82.54 5.87 -37.27
CA GLY A 419 -81.87 7.17 -37.39
C GLY A 419 -82.82 8.27 -36.92
N VAL A 420 -82.33 9.21 -36.13
CA VAL A 420 -83.10 10.39 -35.71
C VAL A 420 -82.28 11.64 -36.09
N ILE A 421 -82.89 12.57 -36.80
CA ILE A 421 -82.36 13.90 -37.06
C ILE A 421 -83.29 14.87 -36.37
N GLU A 422 -82.88 15.49 -35.30
CA GLU A 422 -83.68 16.44 -34.54
C GLU A 422 -82.96 17.79 -34.44
N LEU A 423 -83.56 18.84 -34.90
CA LEU A 423 -83.06 20.22 -34.82
C LEU A 423 -84.13 21.11 -34.27
N ALA A 424 -83.82 22.01 -33.38
CA ALA A 424 -84.80 22.88 -32.72
C ALA A 424 -85.48 23.87 -33.64
N ASP A 425 -84.77 24.38 -34.65
CA ASP A 425 -85.34 25.47 -35.51
C ASP A 425 -85.67 24.99 -36.91
N GLN A 426 -84.73 24.31 -37.60
CA GLN A 426 -84.98 23.95 -38.99
C GLN A 426 -84.08 22.79 -39.46
N ILE A 427 -84.63 21.89 -40.26
CA ILE A 427 -83.90 20.90 -41.06
C ILE A 427 -84.02 21.28 -42.53
N VAL A 428 -82.88 21.37 -43.19
CA VAL A 428 -82.85 21.58 -44.66
C VAL A 428 -82.01 20.44 -45.29
N ILE A 429 -82.61 19.65 -46.13
CA ILE A 429 -81.92 18.69 -46.98
C ILE A 429 -81.94 19.25 -48.40
N LYS A 430 -80.80 19.54 -48.99
CA LYS A 430 -80.67 20.19 -50.27
C LYS A 430 -79.79 19.39 -51.24
N CYS A 431 -80.25 19.29 -52.47
CA CYS A 431 -79.48 18.68 -53.56
C CYS A 431 -79.69 19.51 -54.81
N GLY A 432 -78.66 20.29 -55.24
CA GLY A 432 -78.81 21.26 -56.30
C GLY A 432 -79.96 22.29 -56.01
N ASP A 433 -80.96 22.38 -56.90
CA ASP A 433 -82.11 23.28 -56.73
C ASP A 433 -83.28 22.65 -55.94
N SER A 434 -83.18 21.38 -55.63
CA SER A 434 -84.19 20.63 -54.82
C SER A 434 -83.92 20.71 -53.35
N SER A 435 -84.96 20.81 -52.52
CA SER A 435 -84.81 20.81 -51.06
C SER A 435 -86.06 20.28 -50.34
N LEU A 436 -85.81 19.65 -49.18
CA LEU A 436 -86.81 19.36 -48.17
C LEU A 436 -86.48 20.25 -46.94
N THR A 437 -87.36 21.12 -46.56
CA THR A 437 -87.24 22.00 -45.42
C THR A 437 -88.35 21.68 -44.43
N MET A 438 -87.97 21.45 -43.17
CA MET A 438 -88.86 21.31 -42.04
C MET A 438 -88.55 22.36 -41.00
N LYS A 439 -89.53 23.13 -40.57
CA LYS A 439 -89.37 24.24 -39.63
C LYS A 439 -90.05 23.95 -38.32
N LYS A 440 -89.66 24.65 -37.27
CA LYS A 440 -90.19 24.49 -35.91
C LYS A 440 -91.64 24.82 -35.75
N ASP A 441 -92.18 25.68 -36.65
CA ASP A 441 -93.57 26.03 -36.69
C ASP A 441 -94.46 24.95 -37.32
N GLY A 442 -93.86 23.75 -37.62
CA GLY A 442 -94.53 22.63 -38.23
C GLY A 442 -94.61 22.71 -39.79
N THR A 443 -94.07 23.72 -40.41
CA THR A 443 -94.03 23.85 -41.88
C THR A 443 -93.05 22.81 -42.47
N ILE A 444 -93.57 22.03 -43.41
CA ILE A 444 -92.76 21.12 -44.27
C ILE A 444 -92.84 21.60 -45.69
N GLU A 445 -91.72 21.98 -46.28
CA GLU A 445 -91.65 22.45 -47.67
C GLU A 445 -90.79 21.49 -48.51
N LEU A 446 -91.35 20.94 -49.55
CA LEU A 446 -90.64 20.14 -50.51
C LEU A 446 -90.57 20.94 -51.81
N LYS A 447 -89.39 21.28 -52.26
CA LYS A 447 -89.13 22.07 -53.46
C LYS A 447 -88.31 21.27 -54.47
N GLY A 448 -88.73 21.21 -55.72
CA GLY A 448 -88.00 20.57 -56.80
C GLY A 448 -88.60 20.92 -58.13
N LYS A 449 -87.87 20.75 -59.23
CA LYS A 449 -88.38 20.96 -60.57
C LYS A 449 -89.48 19.92 -60.84
N ASP A 450 -89.23 18.65 -60.60
CA ASP A 450 -90.18 17.57 -60.73
C ASP A 450 -90.25 16.79 -59.40
N ILE A 451 -91.42 16.71 -58.82
CA ILE A 451 -91.66 16.00 -57.56
C ILE A 451 -92.54 14.79 -57.81
N THR A 452 -92.07 13.62 -57.68
CA THR A 452 -92.80 12.36 -57.82
C THR A 452 -93.03 11.70 -56.50
N ILE A 453 -94.27 11.48 -56.09
CA ILE A 453 -94.62 10.70 -54.88
C ILE A 453 -95.25 9.41 -55.32
N LYS A 454 -94.56 8.26 -55.09
CA LYS A 454 -95.10 6.94 -55.42
C LYS A 454 -95.20 6.08 -54.14
N GLY A 455 -96.31 5.49 -53.93
CA GLY A 455 -96.57 4.54 -52.87
C GLY A 455 -97.00 3.19 -53.41
N SER A 456 -96.45 2.08 -52.94
CA SER A 456 -96.88 0.70 -53.25
C SER A 456 -98.20 0.30 -52.54
N GLY A 457 -98.66 1.14 -51.62
CA GLY A 457 -99.90 1.03 -50.86
C GLY A 457 -100.66 2.35 -50.93
N LYS A 458 -101.39 2.69 -49.89
CA LYS A 458 -102.22 3.92 -49.84
C LYS A 458 -101.33 5.17 -49.57
N ILE A 459 -101.49 6.18 -50.34
CA ILE A 459 -101.03 7.54 -50.09
C ILE A 459 -102.19 8.33 -49.51
N ASN A 460 -102.11 8.69 -48.22
CA ASN A 460 -103.13 9.52 -47.55
C ASN A 460 -102.67 10.98 -47.44
N ILE A 461 -103.34 11.90 -48.07
CA ILE A 461 -103.06 13.30 -47.90
C ILE A 461 -104.33 13.91 -47.21
N LYS A 462 -104.21 14.40 -46.00
CA LYS A 462 -105.28 15.02 -45.23
C LYS A 462 -104.83 16.37 -44.71
N ALA A 463 -105.63 17.33 -44.83
CA ALA A 463 -105.50 18.65 -44.18
C ALA A 463 -106.73 18.90 -43.28
N SER A 464 -106.52 19.49 -42.08
CA SER A 464 -107.63 19.97 -41.24
C SER A 464 -108.20 21.27 -41.75
N GLY A 465 -107.51 22.02 -42.59
CA GLY A 465 -107.92 23.19 -43.33
C GLY A 465 -107.89 22.90 -44.82
N ASP A 466 -107.58 23.90 -45.65
CA ASP A 466 -107.56 23.77 -47.09
C ASP A 466 -106.47 22.89 -47.66
N LEU A 467 -106.78 21.96 -48.55
CA LEU A 467 -105.84 21.24 -49.40
C LEU A 467 -105.85 21.96 -50.79
N LYS A 468 -104.76 22.66 -51.12
CA LYS A 468 -104.62 23.33 -52.42
C LYS A 468 -103.75 22.53 -53.35
N LEU A 469 -104.31 22.13 -54.51
CA LEU A 469 -103.61 21.53 -55.61
C LEU A 469 -103.69 22.52 -56.77
N ALA A 470 -102.55 23.06 -57.21
CA ALA A 470 -102.50 24.02 -58.32
C ALA A 470 -101.42 23.57 -59.33
N GLY A 471 -101.76 23.49 -60.58
CA GLY A 471 -100.95 23.16 -61.71
C GLY A 471 -101.66 23.39 -62.99
N SER A 472 -100.98 23.36 -64.15
CA SER A 472 -101.62 23.52 -65.47
C SER A 472 -102.54 22.34 -65.77
N LYS A 473 -102.37 21.21 -65.14
CA LYS A 473 -103.25 20.03 -65.23
C LYS A 473 -103.23 19.27 -63.89
N VAL A 474 -104.37 18.93 -63.35
CA VAL A 474 -104.61 18.09 -62.22
C VAL A 474 -105.43 16.89 -62.69
N GLU A 475 -104.84 15.66 -62.66
CA GLU A 475 -105.55 14.44 -63.03
C GLU A 475 -105.92 13.67 -61.77
N GLN A 476 -107.12 13.24 -61.64
CA GLN A 476 -107.60 12.39 -60.56
C GLN A 476 -108.22 11.15 -61.21
N ASN A 477 -107.68 9.99 -60.90
CA ASN A 477 -108.23 8.75 -61.41
C ASN A 477 -109.14 8.11 -60.38
#